data_9258436758bfea2822d95c5293835a4d
#
_entry.id   9258436758bfea2822d95c5293835a4d
#
_cell.length_a   1.000
_cell.length_b   1.000
_cell.length_c   1.000
_cell.angle_alpha   90.00
_cell.angle_beta   90.00
_cell.angle_gamma   90.00
#
_symmetry.space_group_name_H-M   'P 1'
#
loop_
_entity.id
_entity.type
_entity.pdbx_description
1 polymer ?
#
loop_
_entity_poly.entity_id
_entity_poly.type
_entity_poly.pdbx_seq_one_letter_code
_entity_poly.pdbx_strand_id
1 'polypeptide(L)'
;MSISLHVLGKGKRMRKAILVLLLITATPVFGQKAPEGIWQGYDGEWKHVSQQLVDLAEATPQDKFSWRPAPGVRSTSEVYKHIALANFYLLSVTGAKMPADLKEEMEKSVTPKADVINWLKRSLDAVKQAHASVTPKDLERKVHIFDRDATVDGMYLRIIVHANEHMGQLIAYARMTGVTPPWSKKE
;
A
#
# COMPACT_ATOMS: atom_id res chain seq x y z
N MET A 1 30.85 -33.13 -93.61
CA MET A 1 31.30 -32.00 -92.84
C MET A 1 30.06 -31.20 -92.46
N SER A 2 29.53 -31.38 -91.28
CA SER A 2 28.38 -30.63 -90.83
C SER A 2 28.51 -30.39 -89.32
N ILE A 3 28.61 -29.18 -88.93
CA ILE A 3 28.81 -28.74 -87.55
C ILE A 3 27.45 -28.39 -87.00
N SER A 4 26.98 -29.12 -86.00
CA SER A 4 25.74 -28.86 -85.31
C SER A 4 25.97 -27.98 -84.13
N LEU A 5 25.31 -26.84 -84.09
CA LEU A 5 25.36 -25.85 -82.98
C LEU A 5 24.27 -26.09 -82.03
N HIS A 6 24.62 -26.48 -80.80
CA HIS A 6 23.62 -26.61 -79.66
C HIS A 6 23.47 -25.27 -79.00
N VAL A 7 22.22 -24.74 -78.99
CA VAL A 7 21.88 -23.56 -78.25
C VAL A 7 21.30 -24.01 -76.91
N LEU A 8 21.99 -23.66 -75.83
CA LEU A 8 21.54 -23.86 -74.47
C LEU A 8 20.57 -22.72 -74.02
N GLY A 9 19.30 -23.07 -73.79
CA GLY A 9 18.32 -22.14 -73.26
C GLY A 9 18.55 -21.91 -71.74
N LYS A 10 18.81 -20.69 -71.36
CA LYS A 10 18.91 -20.26 -69.94
C LYS A 10 17.48 -20.00 -69.38
N GLY A 11 17.01 -20.93 -68.59
CA GLY A 11 15.80 -20.74 -67.79
C GLY A 11 16.00 -19.72 -66.68
N LYS A 12 15.32 -18.59 -66.75
CA LYS A 12 15.27 -17.60 -65.66
C LYS A 12 14.38 -18.13 -64.53
N ARG A 13 15.01 -18.56 -63.41
CA ARG A 13 14.27 -18.78 -62.17
C ARG A 13 13.91 -17.44 -61.54
N MET A 14 12.65 -17.06 -61.64
CA MET A 14 12.09 -15.96 -60.84
C MET A 14 12.03 -16.36 -59.37
N ARG A 15 12.91 -15.82 -58.55
CA ARG A 15 12.82 -15.91 -57.07
C ARG A 15 11.70 -14.96 -56.63
N LYS A 16 10.56 -15.53 -56.21
CA LYS A 16 9.54 -14.77 -55.53
C LYS A 16 10.06 -14.38 -54.16
N ALA A 17 10.43 -13.13 -53.99
CA ALA A 17 10.73 -12.54 -52.69
C ALA A 17 9.42 -12.38 -51.95
N ILE A 18 9.19 -13.19 -50.91
CA ILE A 18 8.07 -13.03 -49.97
C ILE A 18 8.50 -11.91 -49.02
N LEU A 19 7.90 -10.75 -49.20
CA LEU A 19 8.04 -9.61 -48.28
C LEU A 19 7.15 -9.91 -47.07
N VAL A 20 7.72 -10.41 -45.96
CA VAL A 20 7.03 -10.55 -44.68
C VAL A 20 6.96 -9.16 -44.06
N LEU A 21 5.82 -8.51 -44.19
CA LEU A 21 5.52 -7.24 -43.53
C LEU A 21 5.25 -7.55 -42.05
N LEU A 22 6.27 -7.37 -41.16
CA LEU A 22 6.07 -7.40 -39.72
C LEU A 22 5.26 -6.16 -39.31
N LEU A 23 3.95 -6.32 -39.13
CA LEU A 23 3.13 -5.33 -38.44
C LEU A 23 3.54 -5.34 -36.94
N ILE A 24 4.42 -4.44 -36.56
CA ILE A 24 4.67 -4.12 -35.16
C ILE A 24 3.44 -3.35 -34.68
N THR A 25 2.50 -4.04 -34.06
CA THR A 25 1.41 -3.41 -33.31
C THR A 25 2.03 -2.77 -32.07
N ALA A 26 2.35 -1.49 -32.14
CA ALA A 26 2.65 -0.70 -30.97
C ALA A 26 1.40 -0.66 -30.08
N THR A 27 1.32 -1.55 -29.11
CA THR A 27 0.35 -1.40 -28.02
C THR A 27 0.69 -0.09 -27.31
N PRO A 28 -0.26 0.84 -27.13
CA PRO A 28 -0.01 2.02 -26.33
C PRO A 28 0.34 1.52 -24.91
N VAL A 29 1.59 1.65 -24.52
CA VAL A 29 1.99 1.58 -23.12
C VAL A 29 1.32 2.81 -22.50
N PHE A 30 0.13 2.62 -21.93
CA PHE A 30 -0.42 3.61 -21.01
C PHE A 30 0.65 3.80 -19.94
N GLY A 31 1.32 4.95 -20.00
CA GLY A 31 2.41 5.27 -19.09
C GLY A 31 1.87 5.14 -17.66
N GLN A 32 2.35 4.12 -16.95
CA GLN A 32 2.11 4.04 -15.52
C GLN A 32 2.64 5.33 -14.92
N LYS A 33 1.74 6.10 -14.30
CA LYS A 33 2.13 7.30 -13.56
C LYS A 33 3.22 6.87 -12.57
N ALA A 34 4.33 7.61 -12.53
CA ALA A 34 5.39 7.32 -11.58
C ALA A 34 4.80 7.27 -10.15
N PRO A 35 5.24 6.32 -9.30
CA PRO A 35 4.76 6.27 -7.92
C PRO A 35 5.00 7.61 -7.23
N GLU A 36 3.99 8.09 -6.49
CA GLU A 36 4.13 9.29 -5.69
C GLU A 36 5.22 9.12 -4.62
N GLY A 37 6.04 10.15 -4.45
CA GLY A 37 6.97 10.25 -3.33
C GLY A 37 6.33 10.91 -2.11
N ILE A 38 7.10 11.03 -1.02
CA ILE A 38 6.73 11.83 0.15
C ILE A 38 6.45 13.27 -0.32
N TRP A 39 5.38 13.89 0.21
CA TRP A 39 4.92 15.25 -0.11
C TRP A 39 4.36 15.45 -1.53
N GLN A 40 4.23 14.40 -2.32
CA GLN A 40 3.66 14.49 -3.66
C GLN A 40 2.17 14.12 -3.71
N GLY A 41 1.65 13.48 -2.67
CA GLY A 41 0.26 13.09 -2.56
C GLY A 41 0.01 12.04 -1.50
N TYR A 42 -1.24 11.60 -1.41
CA TYR A 42 -1.69 10.67 -0.37
C TYR A 42 -0.92 9.34 -0.37
N ASP A 43 -0.72 8.74 -1.54
CA ASP A 43 -0.11 7.41 -1.64
C ASP A 43 1.36 7.41 -1.19
N GLY A 44 2.09 8.49 -1.50
CA GLY A 44 3.47 8.68 -1.05
C GLY A 44 3.57 8.81 0.46
N GLU A 45 2.72 9.63 1.07
CA GLU A 45 2.66 9.82 2.52
C GLU A 45 2.17 8.56 3.22
N TRP A 46 1.14 7.89 2.69
CA TRP A 46 0.64 6.65 3.28
C TRP A 46 1.69 5.55 3.28
N LYS A 47 2.44 5.43 2.19
CA LYS A 47 3.55 4.49 2.10
C LYS A 47 4.61 4.78 3.18
N HIS A 48 4.97 6.06 3.36
CA HIS A 48 5.96 6.48 4.36
C HIS A 48 5.51 6.14 5.79
N VAL A 49 4.31 6.57 6.16
CA VAL A 49 3.72 6.32 7.48
C VAL A 49 3.58 4.82 7.75
N SER A 50 3.08 4.07 6.78
CA SER A 50 2.91 2.61 6.89
C SER A 50 4.23 1.90 7.13
N GLN A 51 5.28 2.28 6.41
CA GLN A 51 6.61 1.70 6.59
C GLN A 51 7.16 2.01 7.98
N GLN A 52 7.07 3.26 8.45
CA GLN A 52 7.54 3.63 9.79
C GLN A 52 6.80 2.88 10.90
N LEU A 53 5.48 2.73 10.79
CA LEU A 53 4.68 1.96 11.76
C LEU A 53 5.12 0.50 11.84
N VAL A 54 5.34 -0.13 10.69
CA VAL A 54 5.79 -1.52 10.64
C VAL A 54 7.22 -1.65 11.18
N ASP A 55 8.13 -0.79 10.74
CA ASP A 55 9.53 -0.83 11.18
C ASP A 55 9.65 -0.65 12.70
N LEU A 56 8.87 0.27 13.28
CA LEU A 56 8.86 0.48 14.72
C LEU A 56 8.30 -0.73 15.47
N ALA A 57 7.22 -1.34 14.95
CA ALA A 57 6.64 -2.54 15.54
C ALA A 57 7.64 -3.72 15.49
N GLU A 58 8.32 -3.89 14.38
CA GLU A 58 9.34 -4.94 14.20
C GLU A 58 10.57 -4.71 15.10
N ALA A 59 10.99 -3.46 15.27
CA ALA A 59 12.10 -3.11 16.15
C ALA A 59 11.77 -3.22 17.66
N THR A 60 10.49 -3.14 18.02
CA THR A 60 10.06 -3.21 19.43
C THR A 60 10.09 -4.66 19.93
N PRO A 61 10.84 -5.00 21.00
CA PRO A 61 10.88 -6.36 21.57
C PRO A 61 9.49 -6.82 22.06
N GLN A 62 9.24 -8.13 22.04
CA GLN A 62 7.96 -8.74 22.45
C GLN A 62 7.58 -8.35 23.90
N ASP A 63 8.52 -8.32 24.83
CA ASP A 63 8.29 -7.96 26.23
C ASP A 63 7.84 -6.51 26.42
N LYS A 64 8.05 -5.63 25.43
CA LYS A 64 7.61 -4.23 25.44
C LYS A 64 6.19 -4.04 24.89
N PHE A 65 5.60 -5.07 24.29
CA PHE A 65 4.23 -4.96 23.74
C PHE A 65 3.16 -4.79 24.83
N SER A 66 3.37 -5.31 26.02
CA SER A 66 2.46 -5.13 27.16
C SER A 66 2.71 -3.85 27.97
N TRP A 67 3.81 -3.14 27.70
CA TRP A 67 4.15 -1.93 28.41
C TRP A 67 3.15 -0.80 28.16
N ARG A 68 2.84 -0.06 29.22
CA ARG A 68 2.00 1.15 29.17
C ARG A 68 2.55 2.20 30.15
N PRO A 69 2.38 3.51 29.87
CA PRO A 69 2.92 4.56 30.71
C PRO A 69 2.23 4.72 32.05
N ALA A 70 0.92 4.35 32.12
CA ALA A 70 0.11 4.42 33.34
C ALA A 70 -1.07 3.46 33.28
N PRO A 71 -1.70 3.09 34.42
CA PRO A 71 -2.96 2.38 34.45
C PRO A 71 -4.04 3.13 33.65
N GLY A 72 -4.85 2.39 32.88
CA GLY A 72 -5.92 2.96 32.05
C GLY A 72 -5.47 3.53 30.71
N VAL A 73 -4.15 3.68 30.48
CA VAL A 73 -3.61 4.07 29.17
C VAL A 73 -3.36 2.84 28.32
N ARG A 74 -3.58 2.93 27.02
CA ARG A 74 -3.28 1.84 26.07
C ARG A 74 -1.84 1.38 26.18
N SER A 75 -1.62 0.07 26.16
CA SER A 75 -0.28 -0.51 26.00
C SER A 75 0.21 -0.35 24.56
N THR A 76 1.50 -0.62 24.33
CA THR A 76 2.09 -0.63 23.00
C THR A 76 1.31 -1.51 22.02
N SER A 77 0.97 -2.74 22.44
CA SER A 77 0.12 -3.66 21.67
C SER A 77 -1.26 -3.08 21.35
N GLU A 78 -1.91 -2.51 22.36
CA GLU A 78 -3.24 -1.92 22.20
C GLU A 78 -3.22 -0.71 21.25
N VAL A 79 -2.16 0.10 21.25
CA VAL A 79 -2.03 1.22 20.30
C VAL A 79 -1.90 0.71 18.86
N TYR A 80 -1.06 -0.28 18.57
CA TYR A 80 -0.97 -0.85 17.23
C TYR A 80 -2.28 -1.45 16.75
N LYS A 81 -2.99 -2.17 17.64
CA LYS A 81 -4.29 -2.74 17.29
C LYS A 81 -5.35 -1.67 17.13
N HIS A 82 -5.32 -0.61 17.93
CA HIS A 82 -6.19 0.54 17.77
C HIS A 82 -6.03 1.21 16.39
N ILE A 83 -4.79 1.39 15.93
CA ILE A 83 -4.54 1.88 14.57
C ILE A 83 -5.18 0.94 13.53
N ALA A 84 -4.97 -0.37 13.67
CA ALA A 84 -5.52 -1.34 12.72
C ALA A 84 -7.06 -1.34 12.69
N LEU A 85 -7.69 -1.33 13.85
CA LEU A 85 -9.16 -1.24 13.98
C LEU A 85 -9.70 0.05 13.40
N ALA A 86 -9.07 1.19 13.74
CA ALA A 86 -9.50 2.49 13.24
C ALA A 86 -9.34 2.61 11.73
N ASN A 87 -8.26 2.07 11.15
CA ASN A 87 -8.08 2.04 9.70
C ASN A 87 -9.24 1.32 9.02
N PHE A 88 -9.62 0.13 9.48
CA PHE A 88 -10.74 -0.62 8.92
C PHE A 88 -12.08 0.10 9.14
N TYR A 89 -12.31 0.64 10.34
CA TYR A 89 -13.54 1.36 10.66
C TYR A 89 -13.70 2.61 9.77
N LEU A 90 -12.70 3.47 9.71
CA LEU A 90 -12.72 4.69 8.90
C LEU A 90 -12.85 4.37 7.41
N LEU A 91 -12.18 3.30 6.97
CA LEU A 91 -12.28 2.83 5.60
C LEU A 91 -13.68 2.31 5.27
N SER A 92 -14.38 1.64 6.21
CA SER A 92 -15.74 1.16 5.99
C SER A 92 -16.73 2.30 5.71
N VAL A 93 -16.50 3.48 6.28
CA VAL A 93 -17.30 4.69 6.00
C VAL A 93 -17.21 5.11 4.55
N THR A 94 -16.09 4.81 3.87
CA THR A 94 -15.96 5.04 2.42
C THR A 94 -16.70 4.01 1.57
N GLY A 95 -17.28 2.98 2.16
CA GLY A 95 -17.98 1.88 1.49
C GLY A 95 -17.16 0.60 1.33
N ALA A 96 -15.93 0.56 1.83
CA ALA A 96 -15.12 -0.65 1.83
C ALA A 96 -15.67 -1.67 2.85
N LYS A 97 -15.52 -2.97 2.53
CA LYS A 97 -15.95 -4.03 3.44
C LYS A 97 -14.94 -4.22 4.57
N MET A 98 -15.43 -4.30 5.80
CA MET A 98 -14.61 -4.73 6.94
C MET A 98 -14.33 -6.23 6.88
N PRO A 99 -13.15 -6.68 7.34
CA PRO A 99 -12.88 -8.11 7.50
C PRO A 99 -13.90 -8.77 8.44
N ALA A 100 -14.40 -9.96 8.06
CA ALA A 100 -15.41 -10.67 8.86
C ALA A 100 -14.86 -11.17 10.22
N ASP A 101 -13.54 -11.33 10.32
CA ASP A 101 -12.82 -11.76 11.52
C ASP A 101 -12.41 -10.58 12.42
N LEU A 102 -12.76 -9.35 12.05
CA LEU A 102 -12.49 -8.15 12.86
C LEU A 102 -13.48 -8.04 14.00
N LYS A 103 -12.98 -7.92 15.23
CA LYS A 103 -13.77 -7.75 16.45
C LYS A 103 -13.20 -6.60 17.28
N GLU A 104 -14.07 -5.81 17.88
CA GLU A 104 -13.67 -4.65 18.68
C GLU A 104 -12.84 -5.05 19.91
N GLU A 105 -13.13 -6.20 20.51
CA GLU A 105 -12.40 -6.72 21.68
C GLU A 105 -10.93 -7.02 21.37
N MET A 106 -10.58 -7.15 20.11
CA MET A 106 -9.18 -7.41 19.69
C MET A 106 -8.22 -6.29 20.12
N GLU A 107 -8.70 -5.06 20.32
CA GLU A 107 -7.86 -3.98 20.84
C GLU A 107 -7.29 -4.32 22.21
N LYS A 108 -8.10 -4.90 23.09
CA LYS A 108 -7.74 -5.19 24.50
C LYS A 108 -7.10 -6.57 24.70
N SER A 109 -7.31 -7.50 23.77
CA SER A 109 -6.74 -8.84 23.93
C SER A 109 -5.22 -8.80 23.78
N VAL A 110 -4.50 -9.40 24.74
CA VAL A 110 -3.04 -9.58 24.63
C VAL A 110 -2.79 -10.61 23.56
N THR A 111 -2.03 -10.25 22.54
CA THR A 111 -1.68 -11.14 21.44
C THR A 111 -0.18 -11.17 21.24
N PRO A 112 0.37 -12.25 20.71
CA PRO A 112 1.77 -12.30 20.30
C PRO A 112 2.11 -11.16 19.35
N LYS A 113 3.32 -10.64 19.42
CA LYS A 113 3.81 -9.57 18.53
C LYS A 113 3.52 -9.84 17.06
N ALA A 114 3.70 -11.09 16.62
CA ALA A 114 3.46 -11.47 15.23
C ALA A 114 2.01 -11.21 14.79
N ASP A 115 1.02 -11.50 15.66
CA ASP A 115 -0.39 -11.28 15.35
C ASP A 115 -0.73 -9.79 15.33
N VAL A 116 -0.16 -9.00 16.25
CA VAL A 116 -0.32 -7.54 16.25
C VAL A 116 0.22 -6.93 14.96
N ILE A 117 1.42 -7.32 14.54
CA ILE A 117 2.03 -6.85 13.30
C ILE A 117 1.23 -7.31 12.07
N ASN A 118 0.72 -8.53 12.09
CA ASN A 118 -0.11 -9.03 10.99
C ASN A 118 -1.40 -8.19 10.84
N TRP A 119 -2.13 -7.91 11.93
CA TRP A 119 -3.30 -7.05 11.91
C TRP A 119 -2.98 -5.63 11.43
N LEU A 120 -1.87 -5.06 11.91
CA LEU A 120 -1.40 -3.76 11.45
C LEU A 120 -1.17 -3.78 9.93
N LYS A 121 -0.35 -4.69 9.41
CA LYS A 121 -0.04 -4.82 7.98
C LYS A 121 -1.31 -5.00 7.13
N ARG A 122 -2.23 -5.87 7.54
CA ARG A 122 -3.52 -6.08 6.85
C ARG A 122 -4.33 -4.78 6.73
N SER A 123 -4.38 -3.98 7.80
CA SER A 123 -5.12 -2.72 7.79
C SER A 123 -4.46 -1.66 6.91
N LEU A 124 -3.13 -1.56 6.96
CA LEU A 124 -2.35 -0.64 6.14
C LEU A 124 -2.49 -0.95 4.64
N ASP A 125 -2.43 -2.23 4.27
CA ASP A 125 -2.62 -2.69 2.90
C ASP A 125 -4.06 -2.49 2.41
N ALA A 126 -5.07 -2.68 3.27
CA ALA A 126 -6.46 -2.43 2.92
C ALA A 126 -6.69 -0.96 2.54
N VAL A 127 -6.15 -0.03 3.32
CA VAL A 127 -6.22 1.41 3.01
C VAL A 127 -5.52 1.73 1.70
N LYS A 128 -4.31 1.22 1.49
CA LYS A 128 -3.55 1.40 0.25
C LYS A 128 -4.32 0.92 -0.97
N GLN A 129 -4.87 -0.30 -0.91
CA GLN A 129 -5.61 -0.89 -2.03
C GLN A 129 -6.90 -0.14 -2.33
N ALA A 130 -7.62 0.28 -1.29
CA ALA A 130 -8.84 1.05 -1.46
C ALA A 130 -8.56 2.41 -2.09
N HIS A 131 -7.55 3.16 -1.61
CA HIS A 131 -7.20 4.46 -2.19
C HIS A 131 -6.74 4.34 -3.65
N ALA A 132 -5.97 3.32 -3.99
CA ALA A 132 -5.53 3.08 -5.37
C ALA A 132 -6.68 2.84 -6.37
N SER A 133 -7.87 2.46 -5.89
CA SER A 133 -9.06 2.23 -6.72
C SER A 133 -10.03 3.42 -6.77
N VAL A 134 -9.78 4.48 -6.00
CA VAL A 134 -10.69 5.63 -5.88
C VAL A 134 -10.48 6.59 -7.05
N THR A 135 -11.58 7.02 -7.66
CA THR A 135 -11.54 8.08 -8.68
C THR A 135 -11.65 9.47 -8.05
N PRO A 136 -11.25 10.56 -8.74
CA PRO A 136 -11.45 11.91 -8.23
C PRO A 136 -12.92 12.22 -7.87
N LYS A 137 -13.87 11.66 -8.62
CA LYS A 137 -15.31 11.81 -8.35
C LYS A 137 -15.72 11.10 -7.05
N ASP A 138 -15.13 9.95 -6.77
CA ASP A 138 -15.41 9.22 -5.53
C ASP A 138 -14.89 9.98 -4.30
N LEU A 139 -13.77 10.67 -4.39
CA LEU A 139 -13.22 11.48 -3.31
C LEU A 139 -14.18 12.60 -2.87
N GLU A 140 -14.95 13.16 -3.79
CA GLU A 140 -15.95 14.21 -3.51
C GLU A 140 -17.23 13.67 -2.87
N ARG A 141 -17.45 12.36 -2.90
CA ARG A 141 -18.68 11.73 -2.40
C ARG A 141 -18.85 11.97 -0.92
N LYS A 142 -20.05 12.44 -0.55
CA LYS A 142 -20.40 12.69 0.84
C LYS A 142 -20.64 11.40 1.60
N VAL A 143 -20.20 11.37 2.84
CA VAL A 143 -20.36 10.29 3.81
C VAL A 143 -20.73 10.87 5.16
N HIS A 144 -21.24 10.04 6.08
CA HIS A 144 -21.64 10.48 7.41
C HIS A 144 -20.93 9.63 8.48
N ILE A 145 -20.35 10.28 9.48
CA ILE A 145 -19.65 9.62 10.59
C ILE A 145 -19.75 10.47 11.87
N PHE A 146 -20.05 9.84 13.01
CA PHE A 146 -20.13 10.50 14.32
C PHE A 146 -21.00 11.79 14.30
N ASP A 147 -22.19 11.70 13.71
CA ASP A 147 -23.13 12.82 13.55
C ASP A 147 -22.56 14.02 12.77
N ARG A 148 -21.60 13.77 11.87
CA ARG A 148 -20.98 14.79 11.03
C ARG A 148 -20.98 14.37 9.56
N ASP A 149 -21.21 15.34 8.71
CA ASP A 149 -20.97 15.18 7.27
C ASP A 149 -19.46 15.29 6.97
N ALA A 150 -19.00 14.41 6.13
CA ALA A 150 -17.62 14.35 5.64
C ALA A 150 -17.61 14.03 4.14
N THR A 151 -16.43 13.92 3.57
CA THR A 151 -16.21 13.40 2.23
C THR A 151 -15.31 12.17 2.29
N VAL A 152 -15.30 11.37 1.25
CA VAL A 152 -14.37 10.23 1.13
C VAL A 152 -12.92 10.71 1.22
N ASP A 153 -12.57 11.84 0.59
CA ASP A 153 -11.27 12.49 0.74
C ASP A 153 -10.95 12.82 2.20
N GLY A 154 -11.90 13.43 2.90
CA GLY A 154 -11.77 13.72 4.33
C GLY A 154 -11.56 12.46 5.18
N MET A 155 -12.15 11.31 4.79
CA MET A 155 -11.91 10.04 5.48
C MET A 155 -10.48 9.54 5.27
N TYR A 156 -9.93 9.61 4.06
CA TYR A 156 -8.53 9.25 3.81
C TYR A 156 -7.57 10.19 4.55
N LEU A 157 -7.85 11.49 4.54
CA LEU A 157 -7.06 12.44 5.33
C LEU A 157 -7.12 12.07 6.83
N ARG A 158 -8.30 11.73 7.37
CA ARG A 158 -8.42 11.32 8.78
C ARG A 158 -7.66 10.04 9.08
N ILE A 159 -7.66 9.06 8.19
CA ILE A 159 -6.91 7.81 8.35
C ILE A 159 -5.41 8.09 8.54
N ILE A 160 -4.80 8.88 7.65
CA ILE A 160 -3.36 9.16 7.74
C ILE A 160 -3.01 10.03 8.96
N VAL A 161 -3.83 11.01 9.30
CA VAL A 161 -3.64 11.84 10.49
C VAL A 161 -3.73 11.01 11.76
N HIS A 162 -4.74 10.13 11.88
CA HIS A 162 -4.90 9.24 13.03
C HIS A 162 -3.73 8.26 13.19
N ALA A 163 -3.26 7.68 12.09
CA ALA A 163 -2.08 6.83 12.10
C ALA A 163 -0.83 7.57 12.60
N ASN A 164 -0.63 8.82 12.18
CA ASN A 164 0.48 9.67 12.63
C ASN A 164 0.36 10.10 14.08
N GLU A 165 -0.84 10.44 14.58
CA GLU A 165 -1.09 10.74 15.98
C GLU A 165 -0.61 9.60 16.88
N HIS A 166 -0.98 8.37 16.53
CA HIS A 166 -0.59 7.19 17.28
C HIS A 166 0.86 6.73 17.01
N MET A 167 1.41 7.01 15.84
CA MET A 167 2.84 6.79 15.60
C MET A 167 3.69 7.66 16.54
N GLY A 168 3.33 8.94 16.73
CA GLY A 168 3.98 9.80 17.70
C GLY A 168 3.93 9.23 19.13
N GLN A 169 2.78 8.68 19.54
CA GLN A 169 2.61 7.98 20.81
C GLN A 169 3.53 6.75 20.90
N LEU A 170 3.59 5.91 19.86
CA LEU A 170 4.43 4.72 19.82
C LEU A 170 5.93 5.05 19.83
N ILE A 171 6.36 6.13 19.18
CA ILE A 171 7.73 6.64 19.24
C ILE A 171 8.09 7.03 20.67
N ALA A 172 7.18 7.72 21.39
CA ALA A 172 7.39 8.06 22.78
C ALA A 172 7.52 6.79 23.65
N TYR A 173 6.64 5.80 23.47
CA TYR A 173 6.68 4.53 24.19
C TYR A 173 7.96 3.74 23.91
N ALA A 174 8.40 3.68 22.66
CA ALA A 174 9.65 3.05 22.28
C ALA A 174 10.83 3.66 23.02
N ARG A 175 10.97 5.00 22.96
CA ARG A 175 12.06 5.72 23.64
C ARG A 175 12.02 5.53 25.16
N MET A 176 10.86 5.57 25.78
CA MET A 176 10.68 5.33 27.22
C MET A 176 11.06 3.91 27.64
N THR A 177 11.01 2.95 26.72
CA THR A 177 11.39 1.55 26.96
C THR A 177 12.78 1.19 26.41
N GLY A 178 13.57 2.19 26.00
CA GLY A 178 14.94 2.01 25.50
C GLY A 178 15.03 1.53 24.05
N VAL A 179 13.93 1.62 23.29
CA VAL A 179 13.92 1.26 21.87
C VAL A 179 14.11 2.52 21.03
N THR A 180 15.18 2.56 20.23
CA THR A 180 15.42 3.65 19.26
C THR A 180 14.64 3.35 17.97
N PRO A 181 13.81 4.30 17.49
CA PRO A 181 13.15 4.13 16.19
C PRO A 181 14.17 3.89 15.07
N PRO A 182 13.91 2.95 14.12
CA PRO A 182 14.90 2.55 13.12
C PRO A 182 15.47 3.69 12.28
N TRP A 183 14.66 4.70 12.00
CA TRP A 183 15.07 5.88 11.22
C TRP A 183 15.86 6.91 12.01
N SER A 184 15.96 6.79 13.34
CA SER A 184 16.74 7.71 14.21
C SER A 184 18.16 7.18 14.51
N LYS A 185 18.62 6.11 13.88
CA LYS A 185 19.88 5.40 14.24
C LYS A 185 21.15 6.01 13.64
N LYS A 186 21.11 7.22 13.11
CA LYS A 186 22.31 7.88 12.56
C LYS A 186 22.29 9.36 12.91
N GLU A 187 22.67 9.68 14.10
CA GLU A 187 23.33 10.94 14.45
C GLU A 187 24.61 10.61 15.22
#